data_89eb993ca1b2581d8aed47787a68b801
#
_entry.id   89eb993ca1b2581d8aed47787a68b801
#
_cell.length_a   1.000
_cell.length_b   1.000
_cell.length_c   1.000
_cell.angle_alpha   90.00
_cell.angle_beta   90.00
_cell.angle_gamma   90.00
#
_symmetry.space_group_name_H-M   'P 1'
#
loop_
_entity.id
_entity.type
_entity.pdbx_description
1 polymer ?
#
loop_
_entity_poly.entity_id
_entity_poly.type
_entity_poly.pdbx_seq_one_letter_code
_entity_poly.pdbx_strand_id
1 'polypeptide(L)'
;MICKLAEPTINKDNPFENCKLDRQRYAHILTKVICQNNGCVFSIDGEWGSGKTTFVRMWKQSLMNEGFNVLYFNVWEHDFISDPIIGMVSQFRAMNGIEKVKASFAGFTAAAGKVASGMIPSLVKGLVKKYVSEDAVEVIESAAESISHSFDKIIDEYVEQCQSMEEFRKALENLVESSTQEGKPLVFIIDELDRCNPHFAVKVLERIKHLFNVPNIVFVLSIDKQQLLHSICGYYGSERLNAEEYLKRFIDIE
;
A
#
# COMPACT_ATOMS: atom_id res chain seq x y z
N MET A 1 31.58 -17.16 -5.38
CA MET A 1 31.38 -15.86 -4.68
C MET A 1 30.61 -14.97 -5.64
N ILE A 2 29.28 -14.83 -5.47
CA ILE A 2 28.47 -13.95 -6.31
C ILE A 2 28.68 -12.54 -5.75
N CYS A 3 29.48 -11.74 -6.45
CA CYS A 3 29.66 -10.34 -6.11
C CYS A 3 28.31 -9.64 -6.34
N LYS A 4 27.59 -9.27 -5.27
CA LYS A 4 26.48 -8.31 -5.41
C LYS A 4 27.07 -7.04 -6.01
N LEU A 5 26.69 -6.72 -7.23
CA LEU A 5 27.03 -5.43 -7.82
C LEU A 5 26.50 -4.35 -6.85
N ALA A 6 27.37 -3.46 -6.42
CA ALA A 6 26.97 -2.33 -5.59
C ALA A 6 25.90 -1.53 -6.32
N GLU A 7 24.84 -1.16 -5.60
CA GLU A 7 23.80 -0.29 -6.17
C GLU A 7 24.43 1.02 -6.64
N PRO A 8 24.03 1.53 -7.82
CA PRO A 8 24.60 2.77 -8.34
C PRO A 8 24.29 3.93 -7.39
N THR A 9 25.31 4.66 -7.00
CA THR A 9 25.18 5.90 -6.24
C THR A 9 24.52 6.97 -7.11
N ILE A 10 23.41 7.52 -6.66
CA ILE A 10 22.69 8.57 -7.38
C ILE A 10 23.22 9.92 -6.91
N ASN A 11 23.66 10.74 -7.88
CA ASN A 11 24.07 12.11 -7.61
C ASN A 11 22.83 12.94 -7.22
N LYS A 12 22.91 13.66 -6.09
CA LYS A 12 21.79 14.45 -5.58
C LYS A 12 21.47 15.66 -6.46
N ASP A 13 22.49 16.31 -7.00
CA ASP A 13 22.32 17.53 -7.82
C ASP A 13 21.95 17.20 -9.27
N ASN A 14 22.47 16.09 -9.79
CA ASN A 14 22.18 15.61 -11.15
C ASN A 14 21.85 14.11 -11.13
N PRO A 15 20.61 13.71 -10.78
CA PRO A 15 20.25 12.31 -10.58
C PRO A 15 20.45 11.42 -11.80
N PHE A 16 20.41 11.99 -13.02
CA PHE A 16 20.54 11.27 -14.29
C PHE A 16 21.92 11.36 -14.93
N GLU A 17 22.92 11.93 -14.24
CA GLU A 17 24.28 12.12 -14.77
C GLU A 17 24.87 10.84 -15.39
N ASN A 18 24.67 9.71 -14.76
CA ASN A 18 25.19 8.42 -15.22
C ASN A 18 24.18 7.59 -16.05
N CYS A 19 23.06 8.17 -16.44
CA CYS A 19 22.01 7.49 -17.19
C CYS A 19 22.32 7.50 -18.69
N LYS A 20 22.82 6.38 -19.21
CA LYS A 20 23.18 6.22 -20.64
C LYS A 20 21.97 5.98 -21.55
N LEU A 21 20.77 5.78 -20.98
CA LEU A 21 19.56 5.41 -21.73
C LEU A 21 18.60 6.60 -21.95
N ASP A 22 19.06 7.83 -21.74
CA ASP A 22 18.27 9.08 -21.87
C ASP A 22 16.92 9.04 -21.11
N ARG A 23 16.90 8.36 -19.96
CA ARG A 23 15.68 8.20 -19.16
C ARG A 23 15.21 9.46 -18.45
N GLN A 24 16.04 10.50 -18.39
CA GLN A 24 15.65 11.80 -17.86
C GLN A 24 14.43 12.37 -18.61
N ARG A 25 14.35 12.16 -19.93
CA ARG A 25 13.20 12.59 -20.72
C ARG A 25 11.90 11.88 -20.28
N TYR A 26 11.98 10.58 -20.00
CA TYR A 26 10.82 9.84 -19.49
C TYR A 26 10.41 10.32 -18.10
N ALA A 27 11.35 10.55 -17.20
CA ALA A 27 11.09 11.10 -15.88
C ALA A 27 10.34 12.43 -15.97
N HIS A 28 10.74 13.31 -16.90
CA HIS A 28 10.09 14.61 -17.13
C HIS A 28 8.64 14.47 -17.63
N ILE A 29 8.38 13.49 -18.51
CA ILE A 29 7.02 13.20 -18.99
C ILE A 29 6.17 12.68 -17.82
N LEU A 30 6.67 11.72 -17.06
CA LEU A 30 5.96 11.16 -15.91
C LEU A 30 5.68 12.21 -14.83
N THR A 31 6.62 13.13 -14.58
CA THR A 31 6.40 14.26 -13.67
C THR A 31 5.22 15.13 -14.12
N LYS A 32 5.06 15.38 -15.43
CA LYS A 32 3.90 16.10 -15.95
C LYS A 32 2.60 15.32 -15.75
N VAL A 33 2.64 14.00 -15.95
CA VAL A 33 1.46 13.14 -15.73
C VAL A 33 1.01 13.21 -14.28
N ILE A 34 1.91 13.09 -13.31
CA ILE A 34 1.54 13.15 -11.89
C ILE A 34 1.00 14.52 -11.47
N CYS A 35 1.50 15.62 -12.06
CA CYS A 35 0.98 16.97 -11.78
C CYS A 35 -0.45 17.21 -12.30
N GLN A 36 -0.86 16.46 -13.32
CA GLN A 36 -2.19 16.60 -13.94
C GLN A 36 -3.25 15.72 -13.28
N ASN A 37 -2.82 14.75 -12.45
CA ASN A 37 -3.71 13.78 -11.82
C ASN A 37 -3.73 13.97 -10.31
N ASN A 38 -4.89 14.29 -9.78
CA ASN A 38 -5.09 14.58 -8.37
C ASN A 38 -5.48 13.31 -7.59
N GLY A 39 -4.54 12.38 -7.50
CA GLY A 39 -4.75 11.07 -6.87
C GLY A 39 -4.99 9.98 -7.91
N CYS A 40 -3.98 9.17 -8.17
CA CYS A 40 -4.08 8.02 -9.07
C CYS A 40 -3.00 6.98 -8.71
N VAL A 41 -3.20 5.78 -9.22
CA VAL A 41 -2.20 4.71 -9.21
C VAL A 41 -1.76 4.48 -10.64
N PHE A 42 -0.47 4.67 -10.92
CA PHE A 42 0.06 4.29 -12.21
C PHE A 42 1.24 3.33 -12.11
N SER A 43 1.44 2.52 -13.14
CA SER A 43 2.51 1.55 -13.20
C SER A 43 3.62 1.97 -14.14
N ILE A 44 4.85 1.63 -13.75
CA ILE A 44 6.03 1.61 -14.60
C ILE A 44 6.33 0.13 -14.84
N ASP A 45 5.93 -0.36 -16.00
CA ASP A 45 6.12 -1.76 -16.38
C ASP A 45 7.47 -1.99 -17.07
N GLY A 46 8.05 -3.15 -16.83
CA GLY A 46 9.25 -3.62 -17.52
C GLY A 46 9.75 -4.93 -16.92
N GLU A 47 10.46 -5.70 -17.71
CA GLU A 47 11.02 -6.99 -17.31
C GLU A 47 12.05 -6.87 -16.18
N TRP A 48 12.32 -7.95 -15.47
CA TRP A 48 13.41 -8.03 -14.51
C TRP A 48 14.76 -7.73 -15.18
N GLY A 49 15.57 -6.92 -14.50
CA GLY A 49 16.86 -6.49 -15.04
C GLY A 49 16.81 -5.31 -16.01
N SER A 50 15.63 -4.79 -16.38
CA SER A 50 15.49 -3.62 -17.25
C SER A 50 15.97 -2.29 -16.61
N GLY A 51 16.28 -2.30 -15.30
CA GLY A 51 16.74 -1.13 -14.56
C GLY A 51 15.63 -0.23 -14.03
N LYS A 52 14.43 -0.77 -13.78
CA LYS A 52 13.29 -0.04 -13.17
C LYS A 52 13.67 0.61 -11.84
N THR A 53 14.18 -0.20 -10.89
CA THR A 53 14.60 0.27 -9.56
C THR A 53 15.59 1.43 -9.64
N THR A 54 16.60 1.34 -10.53
CA THR A 54 17.55 2.43 -10.74
C THR A 54 16.86 3.69 -11.28
N PHE A 55 15.95 3.51 -12.25
CA PHE A 55 15.19 4.61 -12.83
C PHE A 55 14.31 5.31 -11.79
N VAL A 56 13.50 4.57 -11.04
CA VAL A 56 12.58 5.17 -10.05
C VAL A 56 13.35 5.86 -8.92
N ARG A 57 14.53 5.38 -8.56
CA ARG A 57 15.40 6.04 -7.57
C ARG A 57 16.00 7.35 -8.11
N MET A 58 16.44 7.37 -9.38
CA MET A 58 16.89 8.60 -10.05
C MET A 58 15.74 9.61 -10.14
N TRP A 59 14.56 9.14 -10.54
CA TRP A 59 13.38 9.99 -10.66
C TRP A 59 12.90 10.50 -9.29
N LYS A 60 12.91 9.66 -8.26
CA LYS A 60 12.66 10.09 -6.87
C LYS A 60 13.53 11.30 -6.51
N GLN A 61 14.84 11.22 -6.76
CA GLN A 61 15.73 12.31 -6.43
C GLN A 61 15.43 13.57 -7.27
N SER A 62 15.10 13.41 -8.56
CA SER A 62 14.68 14.53 -9.42
C SER A 62 13.42 15.22 -8.88
N LEU A 63 12.40 14.44 -8.52
CA LEU A 63 11.17 14.95 -7.90
C LEU A 63 11.44 15.71 -6.60
N MET A 64 12.32 15.17 -5.75
CA MET A 64 12.71 15.84 -4.50
C MET A 64 13.42 17.19 -4.79
N ASN A 65 14.28 17.24 -5.81
CA ASN A 65 14.94 18.47 -6.23
C ASN A 65 13.94 19.51 -6.79
N GLU A 66 12.84 19.04 -7.38
CA GLU A 66 11.73 19.87 -7.85
C GLU A 66 10.76 20.27 -6.72
N GLY A 67 11.00 19.83 -5.47
CA GLY A 67 10.22 20.18 -4.28
C GLY A 67 8.99 19.33 -4.05
N PHE A 68 8.90 18.13 -4.67
CA PHE A 68 7.88 17.15 -4.31
C PHE A 68 8.22 16.42 -3.01
N ASN A 69 7.20 16.05 -2.24
CA ASN A 69 7.36 15.06 -1.20
C ASN A 69 7.26 13.67 -1.80
N VAL A 70 8.31 12.87 -1.62
CA VAL A 70 8.41 11.53 -2.23
C VAL A 70 8.72 10.50 -1.17
N LEU A 71 7.84 9.50 -1.06
CA LEU A 71 8.04 8.29 -0.26
C LEU A 71 8.48 7.15 -1.18
N TYR A 72 9.33 6.27 -0.66
CA TYR A 72 9.81 5.10 -1.39
C TYR A 72 9.76 3.87 -0.50
N PHE A 73 9.10 2.83 -0.98
CA PHE A 73 8.93 1.59 -0.26
C PHE A 73 9.30 0.41 -1.15
N ASN A 74 10.43 -0.23 -0.85
CA ASN A 74 10.76 -1.53 -1.42
C ASN A 74 9.96 -2.60 -0.69
N VAL A 75 8.92 -3.08 -1.32
CA VAL A 75 7.95 -3.99 -0.71
C VAL A 75 8.57 -5.35 -0.44
N TRP A 76 9.44 -5.83 -1.31
CA TRP A 76 10.08 -7.14 -1.19
C TRP A 76 10.99 -7.26 0.04
N GLU A 77 11.65 -6.17 0.43
CA GLU A 77 12.45 -6.14 1.66
C GLU A 77 11.59 -6.27 2.94
N HIS A 78 10.28 -6.11 2.82
CA HIS A 78 9.35 -6.04 3.95
C HIS A 78 8.22 -7.09 3.89
N ASP A 79 8.25 -8.04 2.97
CA ASP A 79 7.18 -9.04 2.79
C ASP A 79 7.11 -10.09 3.92
N PHE A 80 8.02 -10.00 4.89
CA PHE A 80 8.00 -10.79 6.13
C PHE A 80 6.97 -10.30 7.16
N ILE A 81 6.43 -9.08 7.01
CA ILE A 81 5.39 -8.55 7.90
C ILE A 81 4.01 -9.10 7.51
N SER A 82 3.12 -9.25 8.49
CA SER A 82 1.79 -9.84 8.27
C SER A 82 0.83 -8.97 7.48
N ASP A 83 0.93 -7.63 7.63
CA ASP A 83 0.10 -6.66 6.92
C ASP A 83 0.94 -5.48 6.41
N PRO A 84 0.84 -5.15 5.11
CA PRO A 84 1.63 -4.08 4.51
C PRO A 84 1.33 -2.68 5.05
N ILE A 85 0.19 -2.47 5.71
CA ILE A 85 -0.18 -1.16 6.27
C ILE A 85 0.91 -0.61 7.19
N ILE A 86 1.52 -1.47 8.02
CA ILE A 86 2.57 -1.07 8.95
C ILE A 86 3.80 -0.56 8.21
N GLY A 87 4.22 -1.30 7.16
CA GLY A 87 5.34 -0.92 6.31
C GLY A 87 5.08 0.38 5.56
N MET A 88 3.89 0.51 4.97
CA MET A 88 3.48 1.72 4.24
C MET A 88 3.39 2.94 5.15
N VAL A 89 2.73 2.83 6.31
CA VAL A 89 2.63 3.92 7.30
C VAL A 89 3.99 4.34 7.83
N SER A 90 4.92 3.40 8.00
CA SER A 90 6.27 3.70 8.48
C SER A 90 7.04 4.65 7.55
N GLN A 91 6.75 4.63 6.23
CA GLN A 91 7.39 5.53 5.27
C GLN A 91 7.03 7.00 5.52
N PHE A 92 5.84 7.28 6.04
CA PHE A 92 5.42 8.65 6.38
C PHE A 92 6.23 9.25 7.54
N ARG A 93 6.96 8.43 8.31
CA ARG A 93 7.86 8.96 9.35
C ARG A 93 8.96 9.88 8.81
N ALA A 94 9.36 9.68 7.56
CA ALA A 94 10.33 10.54 6.90
C ALA A 94 9.83 12.00 6.79
N MET A 95 8.50 12.20 6.82
CA MET A 95 7.86 13.52 6.76
C MET A 95 7.78 14.22 8.12
N ASN A 96 8.05 13.53 9.22
CA ASN A 96 7.90 14.06 10.58
C ASN A 96 8.91 15.18 10.95
N GLY A 97 9.90 15.44 10.09
CA GLY A 97 10.83 16.58 10.21
C GLY A 97 10.21 17.94 9.91
N ILE A 98 9.01 17.98 9.32
CA ILE A 98 8.31 19.20 8.94
C ILE A 98 7.39 19.60 10.09
N GLU A 99 7.64 20.75 10.76
CA GLU A 99 6.87 21.16 11.94
C GLU A 99 5.36 21.23 11.71
N LYS A 100 4.94 21.65 10.51
CA LYS A 100 3.52 21.72 10.11
C LYS A 100 2.83 20.35 10.06
N VAL A 101 3.60 19.28 9.95
CA VAL A 101 3.10 17.91 9.75
C VAL A 101 2.99 17.13 11.06
N LYS A 102 3.66 17.56 12.13
CA LYS A 102 3.73 16.79 13.40
C LYS A 102 2.37 16.46 14.00
N ALA A 103 1.45 17.41 14.03
CA ALA A 103 0.10 17.20 14.61
C ALA A 103 -0.73 16.24 13.75
N SER A 104 -0.74 16.44 12.43
CA SER A 104 -1.42 15.57 11.47
C SER A 104 -0.84 14.15 11.46
N PHE A 105 0.50 14.05 11.62
CA PHE A 105 1.18 12.75 11.70
C PHE A 105 0.81 11.96 12.96
N ALA A 106 0.67 12.62 14.10
CA ALA A 106 0.22 11.95 15.33
C ALA A 106 -1.20 11.40 15.19
N GLY A 107 -2.13 12.18 14.61
CA GLY A 107 -3.48 11.71 14.29
C GLY A 107 -3.50 10.53 13.32
N PHE A 108 -2.70 10.61 12.26
CA PHE A 108 -2.56 9.55 11.27
C PHE A 108 -2.02 8.24 11.87
N THR A 109 -0.96 8.30 12.68
CA THR A 109 -0.40 7.10 13.31
C THR A 109 -1.35 6.47 14.33
N ALA A 110 -2.14 7.27 15.05
CA ALA A 110 -3.16 6.77 15.96
C ALA A 110 -4.29 6.06 15.19
N ALA A 111 -4.78 6.64 14.10
CA ALA A 111 -5.79 6.03 13.24
C ALA A 111 -5.27 4.74 12.56
N ALA A 112 -4.01 4.74 12.08
CA ALA A 112 -3.36 3.55 11.54
C ALA A 112 -3.26 2.42 12.56
N GLY A 113 -3.00 2.74 13.82
CA GLY A 113 -2.97 1.78 14.92
C GLY A 113 -4.32 1.10 15.16
N LYS A 114 -5.43 1.85 15.08
CA LYS A 114 -6.79 1.30 15.19
C LYS A 114 -7.09 0.33 14.05
N VAL A 115 -6.80 0.71 12.81
CA VAL A 115 -7.01 -0.16 11.64
C VAL A 115 -6.17 -1.43 11.75
N ALA A 116 -4.89 -1.32 12.10
CA ALA A 116 -4.01 -2.48 12.25
C ALA A 116 -4.46 -3.43 13.36
N SER A 117 -4.96 -2.92 14.50
CA SER A 117 -5.48 -3.73 15.61
C SER A 117 -6.81 -4.41 15.26
N GLY A 118 -7.72 -3.75 14.56
CA GLY A 118 -8.99 -4.31 14.12
C GLY A 118 -8.86 -5.42 13.07
N MET A 119 -7.71 -5.51 12.40
CA MET A 119 -7.44 -6.58 11.42
C MET A 119 -6.96 -7.90 12.05
N ILE A 120 -6.78 -7.96 13.37
CA ILE A 120 -6.43 -9.22 14.07
C ILE A 120 -7.73 -9.98 14.35
N PRO A 121 -7.95 -11.17 13.74
CA PRO A 121 -9.18 -11.93 13.95
C PRO A 121 -9.23 -12.48 15.37
N SER A 122 -9.78 -11.74 16.32
CA SER A 122 -9.94 -12.20 17.70
C SER A 122 -11.14 -13.12 17.92
N LEU A 123 -12.11 -13.14 17.00
CA LEU A 123 -13.39 -13.83 17.20
C LEU A 123 -13.55 -15.17 16.49
N VAL A 124 -12.83 -15.44 15.41
CA VAL A 124 -12.96 -16.74 14.73
C VAL A 124 -12.43 -17.89 15.57
N LYS A 125 -11.51 -17.66 16.50
CA LYS A 125 -10.99 -18.70 17.41
C LYS A 125 -11.92 -19.04 18.56
N GLY A 126 -12.87 -18.19 18.92
CA GLY A 126 -13.81 -18.40 20.05
C GLY A 126 -15.02 -19.23 19.69
N LEU A 127 -15.55 -19.07 18.50
CA LEU A 127 -16.80 -19.72 18.08
C LEU A 127 -16.64 -21.21 17.74
N VAL A 128 -15.48 -21.59 17.16
CA VAL A 128 -15.26 -23.01 16.77
C VAL A 128 -15.04 -23.92 17.98
N LYS A 129 -14.62 -23.41 19.13
CA LYS A 129 -14.33 -24.22 20.33
C LYS A 129 -15.58 -24.53 21.19
N LYS A 130 -16.73 -23.91 20.93
CA LYS A 130 -17.93 -24.01 21.78
C LYS A 130 -19.03 -24.93 21.24
N TYR A 131 -18.88 -25.47 20.04
CA TYR A 131 -19.94 -26.25 19.38
C TYR A 131 -19.68 -27.75 19.25
N VAL A 132 -18.83 -28.34 20.09
CA VAL A 132 -18.67 -29.81 20.17
C VAL A 132 -18.75 -30.25 21.61
N SER A 133 -19.95 -30.40 22.15
CA SER A 133 -20.30 -31.35 23.22
C SER A 133 -21.81 -31.52 23.29
N GLU A 134 -22.19 -32.79 23.35
CA GLU A 134 -23.52 -33.32 23.36
C GLU A 134 -24.23 -33.01 24.67
N ASP A 135 -25.33 -32.23 24.59
CA ASP A 135 -26.57 -32.36 25.42
C ASP A 135 -27.58 -31.30 24.93
N ALA A 136 -28.57 -31.73 24.16
CA ALA A 136 -29.12 -30.87 23.09
C ALA A 136 -30.62 -30.48 23.26
N VAL A 137 -31.19 -30.26 24.41
CA VAL A 137 -32.59 -29.82 24.48
C VAL A 137 -32.83 -28.55 25.32
N GLU A 138 -32.08 -28.29 26.38
CA GLU A 138 -32.19 -27.04 27.17
C GLU A 138 -31.36 -25.87 26.59
N VAL A 139 -30.63 -26.17 25.53
CA VAL A 139 -29.64 -25.28 24.90
C VAL A 139 -30.27 -24.38 23.81
N ILE A 140 -31.48 -24.66 23.34
CA ILE A 140 -32.00 -23.96 22.14
C ILE A 140 -32.48 -22.52 22.47
N GLU A 141 -33.08 -22.25 23.62
CA GLU A 141 -33.48 -20.88 23.98
C GLU A 141 -32.27 -20.06 24.45
N SER A 142 -31.40 -20.61 25.28
CA SER A 142 -30.16 -19.95 25.69
C SER A 142 -29.14 -19.83 24.54
N ALA A 143 -29.18 -20.74 23.55
CA ALA A 143 -28.37 -20.66 22.34
C ALA A 143 -28.87 -19.56 21.40
N ALA A 144 -30.19 -19.34 21.27
CA ALA A 144 -30.72 -18.27 20.44
C ALA A 144 -30.36 -16.87 20.98
N GLU A 145 -30.49 -16.64 22.29
CA GLU A 145 -30.04 -15.39 22.93
C GLU A 145 -28.51 -15.22 22.85
N SER A 146 -27.76 -16.29 23.07
CA SER A 146 -26.28 -16.30 22.97
C SER A 146 -25.81 -16.10 21.54
N ILE A 147 -26.52 -16.61 20.52
CA ILE A 147 -26.24 -16.36 19.10
C ILE A 147 -26.60 -14.93 18.73
N SER A 148 -27.74 -14.39 19.19
CA SER A 148 -28.12 -12.99 18.96
C SER A 148 -27.09 -12.04 19.56
N HIS A 149 -26.70 -12.22 20.80
CA HIS A 149 -25.65 -11.42 21.46
C HIS A 149 -24.27 -11.54 20.78
N SER A 150 -23.97 -12.73 20.25
CA SER A 150 -22.71 -12.93 19.50
C SER A 150 -22.76 -12.26 18.13
N PHE A 151 -23.95 -12.23 17.51
CA PHE A 151 -24.17 -11.60 16.21
C PHE A 151 -24.13 -10.06 16.32
N ASP A 152 -24.79 -9.49 17.33
CA ASP A 152 -24.74 -8.06 17.61
C ASP A 152 -23.29 -7.59 17.85
N LYS A 153 -22.52 -8.35 18.60
CA LYS A 153 -21.10 -8.07 18.83
C LYS A 153 -20.27 -8.11 17.53
N ILE A 154 -20.55 -9.05 16.62
CA ILE A 154 -19.88 -9.13 15.32
C ILE A 154 -20.25 -7.90 14.47
N ILE A 155 -21.52 -7.47 14.51
CA ILE A 155 -21.97 -6.25 13.82
C ILE A 155 -21.27 -5.02 14.38
N ASP A 156 -21.22 -4.88 15.72
CA ASP A 156 -20.56 -3.77 16.38
C ASP A 156 -19.07 -3.69 16.01
N GLU A 157 -18.36 -4.81 16.03
CA GLU A 157 -16.95 -4.90 15.60
C GLU A 157 -16.78 -4.56 14.12
N TYR A 158 -17.68 -4.98 13.25
CA TYR A 158 -17.66 -4.60 11.83
C TYR A 158 -17.87 -3.09 11.65
N VAL A 159 -18.83 -2.50 12.36
CA VAL A 159 -19.11 -1.06 12.33
C VAL A 159 -17.89 -0.28 12.82
N GLU A 160 -17.28 -0.71 13.93
CA GLU A 160 -16.05 -0.09 14.46
C GLU A 160 -14.89 -0.17 13.46
N GLN A 161 -14.72 -1.31 12.78
CA GLN A 161 -13.72 -1.44 11.72
C GLN A 161 -13.98 -0.48 10.55
N CYS A 162 -15.22 -0.37 10.09
CA CYS A 162 -15.58 0.57 9.04
C CYS A 162 -15.29 2.02 9.43
N GLN A 163 -15.62 2.41 10.67
CA GLN A 163 -15.33 3.73 11.21
C GLN A 163 -13.83 3.99 11.31
N SER A 164 -13.06 3.01 11.77
CA SER A 164 -11.61 3.10 11.85
C SER A 164 -10.95 3.31 10.48
N MET A 165 -11.47 2.66 9.43
CA MET A 165 -10.99 2.87 8.05
C MET A 165 -11.31 4.28 7.54
N GLU A 166 -12.46 4.81 7.88
CA GLU A 166 -12.85 6.19 7.53
C GLU A 166 -12.00 7.23 8.26
N GLU A 167 -11.78 7.05 9.57
CA GLU A 167 -10.90 7.89 10.38
C GLU A 167 -9.47 7.87 9.83
N PHE A 168 -8.99 6.70 9.40
CA PHE A 168 -7.67 6.59 8.77
C PHE A 168 -7.57 7.41 7.49
N ARG A 169 -8.55 7.29 6.59
CA ARG A 169 -8.55 8.07 5.33
C ARG A 169 -8.56 9.57 5.60
N LYS A 170 -9.42 10.05 6.50
CA LYS A 170 -9.47 11.47 6.88
C LYS A 170 -8.15 11.96 7.49
N ALA A 171 -7.54 11.14 8.34
CA ALA A 171 -6.25 11.47 8.94
C ALA A 171 -5.12 11.49 7.90
N LEU A 172 -5.16 10.59 6.91
CA LEU A 172 -4.23 10.59 5.78
C LEU A 172 -4.43 11.82 4.88
N GLU A 173 -5.67 12.18 4.54
CA GLU A 173 -5.99 13.40 3.79
C GLU A 173 -5.39 14.64 4.47
N ASN A 174 -5.66 14.85 5.76
CA ASN A 174 -5.11 15.95 6.54
C ASN A 174 -3.57 15.96 6.54
N LEU A 175 -2.94 14.77 6.61
CA LEU A 175 -1.49 14.64 6.55
C LEU A 175 -0.95 15.04 5.17
N VAL A 176 -1.57 14.55 4.11
CA VAL A 176 -1.20 14.86 2.72
C VAL A 176 -1.38 16.34 2.44
N GLU A 177 -2.53 16.94 2.76
CA GLU A 177 -2.80 18.37 2.60
C GLU A 177 -1.80 19.27 3.34
N SER A 178 -1.44 18.89 4.57
CA SER A 178 -0.45 19.64 5.36
C SER A 178 0.97 19.55 4.84
N SER A 179 1.24 18.52 4.05
CA SER A 179 2.59 18.19 3.53
C SER A 179 2.81 18.57 2.08
N THR A 180 1.75 18.75 1.29
CA THR A 180 1.86 19.02 -0.15
C THR A 180 1.78 20.52 -0.46
N GLN A 181 2.26 20.89 -1.64
CA GLN A 181 2.11 22.22 -2.22
C GLN A 181 1.12 22.15 -3.38
N GLU A 182 0.49 23.27 -3.70
CA GLU A 182 -0.43 23.34 -4.84
C GLU A 182 0.24 22.87 -6.13
N GLY A 183 -0.40 21.94 -6.86
CA GLY A 183 0.10 21.33 -8.08
C GLY A 183 1.23 20.30 -7.90
N LYS A 184 1.59 19.94 -6.64
CA LYS A 184 2.61 18.92 -6.36
C LYS A 184 2.08 17.88 -5.39
N PRO A 185 1.47 16.80 -5.88
CA PRO A 185 0.98 15.73 -5.02
C PRO A 185 2.11 15.03 -4.27
N LEU A 186 1.76 14.36 -3.19
CA LEU A 186 2.65 13.39 -2.55
C LEU A 186 2.85 12.21 -3.50
N VAL A 187 4.09 11.85 -3.79
CA VAL A 187 4.40 10.69 -4.64
C VAL A 187 4.84 9.52 -3.77
N PHE A 188 4.14 8.41 -3.86
CA PHE A 188 4.49 7.18 -3.13
C PHE A 188 4.94 6.10 -4.12
N ILE A 189 6.22 5.88 -4.22
CA ILE A 189 6.84 4.86 -5.08
C ILE A 189 6.86 3.52 -4.33
N ILE A 190 6.24 2.51 -4.94
CA ILE A 190 6.24 1.12 -4.48
C ILE A 190 7.02 0.29 -5.49
N ASP A 191 8.13 -0.28 -5.06
CA ASP A 191 9.05 -1.00 -5.91
C ASP A 191 9.12 -2.48 -5.54
N GLU A 192 9.39 -3.34 -6.53
CA GLU A 192 9.58 -4.78 -6.38
C GLU A 192 8.36 -5.56 -5.85
N LEU A 193 7.14 -5.08 -6.12
CA LEU A 193 5.90 -5.73 -5.72
C LEU A 193 5.72 -7.12 -6.37
N ASP A 194 6.22 -7.27 -7.59
CA ASP A 194 6.19 -8.50 -8.39
C ASP A 194 7.10 -9.61 -7.86
N ARG A 195 8.01 -9.30 -6.90
CA ARG A 195 8.90 -10.27 -6.25
C ARG A 195 8.40 -10.78 -4.91
N CYS A 196 7.37 -10.16 -4.37
CA CYS A 196 6.82 -10.51 -3.07
C CYS A 196 6.08 -11.85 -3.09
N ASN A 197 5.90 -12.40 -1.90
CA ASN A 197 4.93 -13.47 -1.69
C ASN A 197 3.57 -13.04 -2.29
N PRO A 198 2.90 -13.89 -3.11
CA PRO A 198 1.65 -13.53 -3.79
C PRO A 198 0.56 -12.99 -2.87
N HIS A 199 0.41 -13.59 -1.68
CA HIS A 199 -0.55 -13.12 -0.67
C HIS A 199 -0.25 -11.68 -0.21
N PHE A 200 1.02 -11.36 -0.01
CA PHE A 200 1.45 -10.03 0.41
C PHE A 200 1.28 -9.00 -0.72
N ALA A 201 1.63 -9.37 -1.96
CA ALA A 201 1.47 -8.50 -3.13
C ALA A 201 -0.01 -8.09 -3.33
N VAL A 202 -0.94 -9.04 -3.27
CA VAL A 202 -2.38 -8.77 -3.37
C VAL A 202 -2.84 -7.85 -2.23
N LYS A 203 -2.40 -8.12 -0.99
CA LYS A 203 -2.73 -7.25 0.14
C LYS A 203 -2.24 -5.81 -0.05
N VAL A 204 -1.05 -5.60 -0.60
CA VAL A 204 -0.55 -4.25 -0.89
C VAL A 204 -1.50 -3.51 -1.84
N LEU A 205 -1.90 -4.15 -2.95
CA LEU A 205 -2.86 -3.57 -3.90
C LEU A 205 -4.19 -3.22 -3.23
N GLU A 206 -4.74 -4.14 -2.41
CA GLU A 206 -5.98 -3.91 -1.66
C GLU A 206 -5.83 -2.75 -0.65
N ARG A 207 -4.70 -2.63 0.05
CA ARG A 207 -4.45 -1.52 0.97
C ARG A 207 -4.38 -0.18 0.25
N ILE A 208 -3.70 -0.12 -0.90
CA ILE A 208 -3.67 1.10 -1.72
C ILE A 208 -5.10 1.51 -2.07
N LYS A 209 -5.90 0.59 -2.62
CA LYS A 209 -7.26 0.88 -3.07
C LYS A 209 -8.20 1.29 -1.94
N HIS A 210 -8.15 0.60 -0.81
CA HIS A 210 -9.17 0.76 0.24
C HIS A 210 -8.81 1.75 1.33
N LEU A 211 -7.52 1.98 1.58
CA LEU A 211 -7.08 2.84 2.68
C LEU A 211 -6.36 4.10 2.19
N PHE A 212 -5.56 3.99 1.15
CA PHE A 212 -4.68 5.07 0.71
C PHE A 212 -5.20 5.84 -0.51
N ASN A 213 -6.37 5.51 -1.03
CA ASN A 213 -7.00 6.21 -2.14
C ASN A 213 -7.62 7.53 -1.64
N VAL A 214 -6.79 8.54 -1.47
CA VAL A 214 -7.15 9.88 -1.05
C VAL A 214 -6.62 10.91 -2.04
N PRO A 215 -7.20 12.13 -2.12
CA PRO A 215 -6.72 13.18 -3.00
C PRO A 215 -5.26 13.58 -2.73
N ASN A 216 -4.60 14.14 -3.72
CA ASN A 216 -3.21 14.64 -3.63
C ASN A 216 -2.14 13.59 -3.27
N ILE A 217 -2.42 12.31 -3.43
CA ILE A 217 -1.42 11.25 -3.37
C ILE A 217 -1.40 10.47 -4.68
N VAL A 218 -0.21 10.28 -5.24
CA VAL A 218 0.00 9.49 -6.46
C VAL A 218 0.85 8.29 -6.11
N PHE A 219 0.33 7.08 -6.37
CA PHE A 219 1.07 5.85 -6.24
C PHE A 219 1.75 5.48 -7.55
N VAL A 220 3.03 5.14 -7.46
CA VAL A 220 3.83 4.67 -8.58
C VAL A 220 4.22 3.22 -8.32
N LEU A 221 3.69 2.27 -9.06
CA LEU A 221 4.05 0.87 -8.98
C LEU A 221 5.15 0.55 -9.99
N SER A 222 6.37 0.28 -9.51
CA SER A 222 7.49 -0.17 -10.34
C SER A 222 7.49 -1.70 -10.36
N ILE A 223 6.98 -2.32 -11.43
CA ILE A 223 6.65 -3.73 -11.50
C ILE A 223 7.10 -4.39 -12.80
N ASP A 224 7.23 -5.70 -12.77
CA ASP A 224 7.09 -6.58 -13.93
C ASP A 224 5.65 -7.11 -13.94
N LYS A 225 4.83 -6.53 -14.83
CA LYS A 225 3.40 -6.82 -14.90
C LYS A 225 3.12 -8.31 -15.09
N GLN A 226 3.90 -8.99 -15.92
CA GLN A 226 3.70 -10.41 -16.19
C GLN A 226 3.94 -11.26 -14.93
N GLN A 227 4.99 -10.96 -14.18
CA GLN A 227 5.27 -11.65 -12.93
C GLN A 227 4.21 -11.38 -11.86
N LEU A 228 3.72 -10.15 -11.78
CA LEU A 228 2.63 -9.79 -10.86
C LEU A 228 1.33 -10.52 -11.22
N LEU A 229 1.00 -10.65 -12.52
CA LEU A 229 -0.17 -11.42 -12.98
C LEU A 229 -0.06 -12.89 -12.58
N HIS A 230 1.13 -13.51 -12.74
CA HIS A 230 1.38 -14.88 -12.26
C HIS A 230 1.19 -15.00 -10.73
N SER A 231 1.66 -14.02 -9.97
CA SER A 231 1.47 -13.99 -8.52
C SER A 231 0.00 -13.90 -8.13
N ILE A 232 -0.80 -13.09 -8.83
CA ILE A 232 -2.25 -12.98 -8.61
C ILE A 232 -2.94 -14.30 -8.92
N CYS A 233 -2.63 -14.95 -10.06
CA CYS A 233 -3.17 -16.28 -10.38
C CYS A 233 -2.83 -17.30 -9.31
N GLY A 234 -1.58 -17.30 -8.83
CA GLY A 234 -1.10 -18.19 -7.76
C GLY A 234 -1.85 -17.96 -6.43
N TYR A 235 -2.13 -16.72 -6.09
CA TYR A 235 -2.89 -16.38 -4.88
C TYR A 235 -4.30 -16.94 -4.89
N TYR A 236 -5.01 -16.82 -6.01
CA TYR A 236 -6.38 -17.32 -6.16
C TYR A 236 -6.47 -18.81 -6.52
N GLY A 237 -5.33 -19.47 -6.76
CA GLY A 237 -5.27 -20.90 -7.09
C GLY A 237 -5.99 -21.27 -8.39
N SER A 238 -6.11 -20.36 -9.34
CA SER A 238 -6.85 -20.55 -10.57
C SER A 238 -6.15 -19.93 -11.79
N GLU A 239 -5.74 -20.79 -12.72
CA GLU A 239 -5.25 -20.35 -14.04
C GLU A 239 -6.35 -19.73 -14.93
N ARG A 240 -7.62 -19.91 -14.56
CA ARG A 240 -8.77 -19.34 -15.27
C ARG A 240 -9.10 -17.91 -14.82
N LEU A 241 -8.45 -17.40 -13.76
CA LEU A 241 -8.64 -16.02 -13.33
C LEU A 241 -8.11 -15.09 -14.41
N ASN A 242 -8.94 -14.15 -14.84
CA ASN A 242 -8.45 -13.03 -15.65
C ASN A 242 -7.72 -12.03 -14.72
N ALA A 243 -6.45 -12.33 -14.43
CA ALA A 243 -5.61 -11.53 -13.54
C ALA A 243 -5.38 -10.11 -14.10
N GLU A 244 -5.42 -9.94 -15.42
CA GLU A 244 -5.29 -8.64 -16.06
C GLU A 244 -6.50 -7.75 -15.75
N GLU A 245 -7.73 -8.28 -15.89
CA GLU A 245 -8.94 -7.54 -15.48
C GLU A 245 -9.01 -7.30 -13.96
N TYR A 246 -8.40 -8.19 -13.18
CA TYR A 246 -8.27 -7.97 -11.75
C TYR A 246 -7.32 -6.80 -11.46
N LEU A 247 -6.15 -6.75 -12.09
CA LEU A 247 -5.12 -5.72 -11.88
C LEU A 247 -5.59 -4.34 -12.32
N LYS A 248 -6.38 -4.24 -13.40
CA LYS A 248 -7.02 -2.99 -13.87
C LYS A 248 -7.90 -2.30 -12.81
N ARG A 249 -8.31 -3.02 -11.76
CA ARG A 249 -9.08 -2.41 -10.67
C ARG A 249 -8.21 -1.57 -9.72
N PHE A 250 -6.91 -1.70 -9.81
CA PHE A 250 -5.95 -1.07 -8.91
C PHE A 250 -5.04 -0.07 -9.61
N ILE A 251 -4.88 -0.16 -10.91
CA ILE A 251 -4.00 0.69 -11.73
C ILE A 251 -4.87 1.51 -12.65
N ASP A 252 -4.75 2.83 -12.56
CA ASP A 252 -5.52 3.79 -13.36
C ASP A 252 -4.81 4.10 -14.69
N ILE A 253 -3.47 4.08 -14.71
CA ILE A 253 -2.62 4.42 -15.87
C ILE A 253 -1.47 3.41 -15.96
N GLU A 254 -1.24 2.92 -17.19
CA GLU A 254 -0.10 2.04 -17.53
C GLU A 254 0.85 2.71 -18.51
#